data_6e71c1776098ff1b35486c5c71ecf006
#
_entry.id   6e71c1776098ff1b35486c5c71ecf006
#
_cell.length_a   1.000
_cell.length_b   1.000
_cell.length_c   1.000
_cell.angle_alpha   90.00
_cell.angle_beta   90.00
_cell.angle_gamma   90.00
#
_symmetry.space_group_name_H-M   'P 1'
#
loop_
_entity.id
_entity.type
_entity.pdbx_description
1 polymer ?
#
loop_
_entity_poly.entity_id
_entity_poly.type
_entity_poly.pdbx_seq_one_letter_code
_entity_poly.pdbx_strand_id
1 'polypeptide(L)'
;WDTVCPKNKTVTYTLSQSNKTEIALRWQGNTIHPYQAIDQRLKFSCWIEEFIQLGGQLIIQDVHIKDLSYIARQQELTIVTSGKGEISQLFPINETRTIFDKPQRVLCCLYVKDMLSVAYSQGVRANVIPGIGEYFITPGLTLTGTCEMMLFEGLPGGPFDCWQNITNPDLRLEKALELLKKFIPWEAKLCQKIGLTDRQATLHGSFTPVIRKPVFRLPCGKSILGLGDSVILNDPIGGQGANIACQAASFYLEKIKAHQNLLFTETWMHE
;
A
#
# COMPACT_ATOMS: atom_id res chain seq x y z
N TRP A 1 -4.45 -16.40 8.51
CA TRP A 1 -3.54 -16.30 7.36
C TRP A 1 -2.33 -17.19 7.51
N ASP A 2 -1.95 -17.53 8.73
CA ASP A 2 -0.72 -18.26 9.05
C ASP A 2 -0.58 -19.65 8.41
N THR A 3 -1.68 -20.24 8.01
CA THR A 3 -1.71 -21.59 7.42
C THR A 3 -1.81 -21.59 5.89
N VAL A 4 -2.26 -20.50 5.28
CA VAL A 4 -2.59 -20.46 3.85
C VAL A 4 -1.75 -19.44 3.06
N CYS A 5 -1.26 -18.39 3.71
CA CYS A 5 -0.43 -17.40 3.04
C CYS A 5 1.07 -17.75 3.15
N PRO A 6 1.85 -17.68 2.07
CA PRO A 6 3.28 -17.95 2.12
C PRO A 6 3.99 -17.08 3.15
N LYS A 7 4.72 -17.72 4.07
CA LYS A 7 5.61 -17.06 5.02
C LYS A 7 7.02 -17.01 4.45
N ASN A 8 7.54 -15.81 4.32
CA ASN A 8 8.88 -15.58 3.77
C ASN A 8 9.76 -14.85 4.78
N LYS A 9 11.05 -15.10 4.72
CA LYS A 9 12.07 -14.36 5.48
C LYS A 9 13.15 -13.79 4.57
N THR A 10 13.25 -14.31 3.37
CA THR A 10 14.33 -13.97 2.45
C THR A 10 14.04 -12.71 1.68
N VAL A 11 15.01 -11.82 1.61
CA VAL A 11 14.98 -10.62 0.77
C VAL A 11 16.24 -10.60 -0.08
N THR A 12 16.07 -10.48 -1.39
CA THR A 12 17.16 -10.36 -2.36
C THR A 12 17.14 -8.96 -2.95
N TYR A 13 18.25 -8.26 -2.85
CA TYR A 13 18.47 -6.97 -3.53
C TYR A 13 19.36 -7.16 -4.74
N THR A 14 18.98 -6.55 -5.85
CA THR A 14 19.73 -6.53 -7.09
C THR A 14 19.85 -5.09 -7.57
N LEU A 15 21.07 -4.61 -7.76
CA LEU A 15 21.36 -3.32 -8.37
C LEU A 15 21.85 -3.57 -9.79
N SER A 16 21.23 -2.94 -10.79
CA SER A 16 21.69 -3.00 -12.17
C SER A 16 22.87 -2.06 -12.43
N GLN A 17 23.67 -2.37 -13.42
CA GLN A 17 24.68 -1.45 -13.95
C GLN A 17 24.00 -0.23 -14.64
N SER A 18 24.77 0.78 -14.94
CA SER A 18 24.31 1.98 -15.66
C SER A 18 23.77 1.66 -17.07
N ASN A 19 24.25 0.58 -17.71
CA ASN A 19 23.71 0.06 -18.96
C ASN A 19 22.32 -0.58 -18.83
N LYS A 20 21.87 -0.84 -17.57
CA LYS A 20 20.51 -1.32 -17.20
C LYS A 20 20.17 -2.75 -17.66
N THR A 21 21.15 -3.51 -18.16
CA THR A 21 20.93 -4.90 -18.64
C THR A 21 21.76 -5.94 -17.93
N GLU A 22 22.70 -5.49 -17.10
CA GLU A 22 23.60 -6.33 -16.33
C GLU A 22 23.50 -6.03 -14.84
N ILE A 23 23.78 -7.01 -14.02
CA ILE A 23 23.77 -6.89 -12.56
C ILE A 23 25.13 -6.34 -12.11
N ALA A 24 25.10 -5.19 -11.42
CA ALA A 24 26.28 -4.63 -10.77
C ALA A 24 26.53 -5.32 -9.43
N LEU A 25 25.47 -5.55 -8.66
CA LEU A 25 25.55 -6.14 -7.34
C LEU A 25 24.26 -6.91 -7.02
N ARG A 26 24.41 -8.07 -6.40
CA ARG A 26 23.31 -8.83 -5.81
C ARG A 26 23.69 -9.34 -4.44
N TRP A 27 22.81 -9.16 -3.46
CA TRP A 27 22.95 -9.76 -2.14
C TRP A 27 21.62 -10.25 -1.62
N GLN A 28 21.68 -11.18 -0.68
CA GLN A 28 20.51 -11.78 -0.06
C GLN A 28 20.68 -11.79 1.46
N GLY A 29 19.60 -11.57 2.15
CA GLY A 29 19.53 -11.65 3.60
C GLY A 29 18.19 -12.17 4.08
N ASN A 30 18.08 -12.42 5.37
CA ASN A 30 16.84 -12.83 6.01
C ASN A 30 16.37 -11.77 7.00
N THR A 31 15.08 -11.54 7.03
CA THR A 31 14.43 -10.73 8.06
C THR A 31 14.37 -11.50 9.38
N ILE A 32 14.39 -10.79 10.50
CA ILE A 32 14.28 -11.38 11.85
C ILE A 32 12.94 -12.11 11.98
N HIS A 33 11.85 -11.46 11.58
CA HIS A 33 10.50 -12.03 11.58
C HIS A 33 10.04 -12.37 10.17
N PRO A 34 9.22 -13.41 10.00
CA PRO A 34 8.62 -13.70 8.70
C PRO A 34 7.67 -12.58 8.29
N TYR A 35 7.54 -12.36 6.99
CA TYR A 35 6.55 -11.47 6.40
C TYR A 35 5.60 -12.25 5.49
N GLN A 36 4.43 -11.66 5.24
CA GLN A 36 3.38 -12.19 4.39
C GLN A 36 2.78 -11.05 3.57
N ALA A 37 2.48 -11.29 2.31
CA ALA A 37 1.76 -10.35 1.45
C ALA A 37 0.38 -10.94 1.13
N ILE A 38 -0.67 -10.18 1.41
CA ILE A 38 -2.06 -10.61 1.23
C ILE A 38 -2.81 -9.54 0.45
N ASP A 39 -3.54 -9.97 -0.55
CA ASP A 39 -4.43 -9.10 -1.32
C ASP A 39 -5.43 -8.41 -0.38
N GLN A 40 -5.51 -7.08 -0.48
CA GLN A 40 -6.40 -6.26 0.34
C GLN A 40 -7.88 -6.67 0.17
N ARG A 41 -8.28 -7.06 -1.05
CA ARG A 41 -9.64 -7.54 -1.35
C ARG A 41 -10.00 -8.78 -0.52
N LEU A 42 -9.05 -9.69 -0.33
CA LEU A 42 -9.23 -10.88 0.50
C LEU A 42 -9.18 -10.53 2.00
N LYS A 43 -8.15 -9.78 2.40
CA LYS A 43 -7.90 -9.47 3.82
C LYS A 43 -9.02 -8.65 4.45
N PHE A 44 -9.43 -7.56 3.78
CA PHE A 44 -10.46 -6.69 4.35
C PHE A 44 -11.86 -7.30 4.32
N SER A 45 -12.19 -8.12 3.33
CA SER A 45 -13.47 -8.86 3.34
C SER A 45 -13.59 -9.74 4.59
N CYS A 46 -12.54 -10.51 4.90
CA CYS A 46 -12.52 -11.35 6.12
C CYS A 46 -12.57 -10.52 7.41
N TRP A 47 -11.85 -9.40 7.46
CA TRP A 47 -11.88 -8.53 8.65
C TRP A 47 -13.22 -7.83 8.86
N ILE A 48 -13.91 -7.47 7.79
CA ILE A 48 -15.27 -6.91 7.87
C ILE A 48 -16.25 -7.96 8.39
N GLU A 49 -16.16 -9.20 7.91
CA GLU A 49 -17.00 -10.30 8.40
C GLU A 49 -16.76 -10.54 9.90
N GLU A 50 -15.51 -10.61 10.34
CA GLU A 50 -15.14 -10.75 11.74
C GLU A 50 -15.65 -9.57 12.59
N PHE A 51 -15.51 -8.33 12.09
CA PHE A 51 -16.03 -7.13 12.75
C PHE A 51 -17.54 -7.21 12.99
N ILE A 52 -18.30 -7.65 11.98
CA ILE A 52 -19.76 -7.81 12.11
C ILE A 52 -20.10 -8.93 13.12
N GLN A 53 -19.38 -10.05 13.08
CA GLN A 53 -19.57 -11.16 14.03
C GLN A 53 -19.28 -10.74 15.48
N LEU A 54 -18.36 -9.80 15.68
CA LEU A 54 -18.06 -9.21 16.99
C LEU A 54 -19.07 -8.14 17.44
N GLY A 55 -20.13 -7.90 16.65
CA GLY A 55 -21.19 -6.92 16.96
C GLY A 55 -20.96 -5.55 16.37
N GLY A 56 -19.96 -5.37 15.51
CA GLY A 56 -19.74 -4.13 14.79
C GLY A 56 -20.84 -3.86 13.76
N GLN A 57 -21.21 -2.61 13.58
CA GLN A 57 -22.20 -2.19 12.59
C GLN A 57 -21.53 -1.65 11.34
N LEU A 58 -21.75 -2.31 10.19
CA LEU A 58 -21.29 -1.86 8.89
C LEU A 58 -22.41 -1.06 8.18
N ILE A 59 -22.09 0.17 7.76
CA ILE A 59 -22.94 1.01 6.94
C ILE A 59 -22.19 1.33 5.65
N ILE A 60 -22.73 0.93 4.50
CA ILE A 60 -22.15 1.20 3.18
C ILE A 60 -22.92 2.35 2.53
N GLN A 61 -22.28 3.50 2.43
CA GLN A 61 -22.86 4.70 1.81
C GLN A 61 -21.77 5.65 1.31
N ASP A 62 -22.10 6.52 0.38
CA ASP A 62 -21.25 7.64 0.00
C ASP A 62 -21.26 8.70 1.12
N VAL A 63 -20.09 9.01 1.65
CA VAL A 63 -19.91 10.02 2.72
C VAL A 63 -19.19 11.23 2.14
N HIS A 64 -19.80 12.40 2.28
CA HIS A 64 -19.24 13.69 1.90
C HIS A 64 -18.91 14.55 3.12
N ILE A 65 -18.15 15.63 2.94
CA ILE A 65 -17.80 16.58 4.01
C ILE A 65 -19.02 17.06 4.79
N LYS A 66 -20.13 17.32 4.11
CA LYS A 66 -21.40 17.78 4.73
C LYS A 66 -21.99 16.79 5.73
N ASP A 67 -21.74 15.50 5.54
CA ASP A 67 -22.29 14.43 6.37
C ASP A 67 -21.51 14.23 7.67
N LEU A 68 -20.24 14.64 7.69
CA LEU A 68 -19.33 14.42 8.82
C LEU A 68 -19.82 15.07 10.11
N SER A 69 -20.43 16.26 10.02
CA SER A 69 -20.99 16.94 11.21
C SER A 69 -22.15 16.17 11.83
N TYR A 70 -22.99 15.54 11.02
CA TYR A 70 -24.06 14.68 11.50
C TYR A 70 -23.48 13.40 12.13
N ILE A 71 -22.59 12.70 11.44
CA ILE A 71 -21.94 11.47 11.90
C ILE A 71 -21.23 11.71 13.24
N ALA A 72 -20.42 12.76 13.32
CA ALA A 72 -19.63 13.05 14.54
C ALA A 72 -20.50 13.42 15.75
N ARG A 73 -21.73 13.95 15.56
CA ARG A 73 -22.65 14.19 16.66
C ARG A 73 -23.25 12.91 17.24
N GLN A 74 -23.33 11.84 16.46
CA GLN A 74 -23.89 10.54 16.87
C GLN A 74 -22.86 9.64 17.55
N GLN A 75 -21.58 10.02 17.52
CA GLN A 75 -20.47 9.18 18.01
C GLN A 75 -19.69 9.89 19.12
N GLU A 76 -19.14 9.12 20.04
CA GLU A 76 -18.22 9.61 21.07
C GLU A 76 -16.86 9.98 20.43
N LEU A 77 -16.36 9.14 19.53
CA LEU A 77 -15.14 9.34 18.76
C LEU A 77 -15.39 9.00 17.29
N THR A 78 -14.97 9.87 16.39
CA THR A 78 -15.00 9.63 14.95
C THR A 78 -13.58 9.56 14.41
N ILE A 79 -13.21 8.42 13.83
CA ILE A 79 -11.90 8.20 13.19
C ILE A 79 -12.09 8.15 11.67
N VAL A 80 -11.27 8.90 10.95
CA VAL A 80 -11.27 8.98 9.49
C VAL A 80 -10.05 8.26 8.94
N THR A 81 -10.26 7.27 8.07
CA THR A 81 -9.20 6.47 7.44
C THR A 81 -9.19 6.61 5.90
N SER A 82 -9.86 7.65 5.39
CA SER A 82 -9.95 7.92 3.96
C SER A 82 -8.61 8.44 3.42
N GLY A 83 -7.88 7.64 2.67
CA GLY A 83 -6.57 8.02 2.12
C GLY A 83 -6.63 8.98 0.93
N LYS A 84 -7.79 9.11 0.27
CA LYS A 84 -7.98 9.93 -0.93
C LYS A 84 -9.29 10.71 -0.85
N GLY A 85 -9.41 11.72 -1.73
CA GLY A 85 -10.62 12.52 -1.89
C GLY A 85 -10.73 13.68 -0.90
N GLU A 86 -11.89 14.34 -0.92
CA GLU A 86 -12.12 15.60 -0.20
C GLU A 86 -12.03 15.49 1.32
N ILE A 87 -12.41 14.34 1.89
CA ILE A 87 -12.41 14.14 3.33
C ILE A 87 -10.97 14.10 3.89
N SER A 88 -10.03 13.45 3.19
CA SER A 88 -8.63 13.44 3.64
C SER A 88 -8.00 14.84 3.57
N GLN A 89 -8.46 15.71 2.69
CA GLN A 89 -7.96 17.08 2.55
C GLN A 89 -8.41 18.03 3.66
N LEU A 90 -9.38 17.63 4.50
CA LEU A 90 -9.75 18.39 5.70
C LEU A 90 -8.61 18.49 6.72
N PHE A 91 -7.78 17.45 6.80
CA PHE A 91 -6.66 17.43 7.74
C PHE A 91 -5.53 18.34 7.24
N PRO A 92 -5.17 19.39 8.00
CA PRO A 92 -4.17 20.37 7.56
C PRO A 92 -2.81 19.72 7.33
N ILE A 93 -2.13 20.14 6.29
CA ILE A 93 -0.76 19.68 6.01
C ILE A 93 0.16 20.12 7.15
N ASN A 94 1.02 19.21 7.59
CA ASN A 94 2.11 19.52 8.50
C ASN A 94 3.32 19.95 7.66
N GLU A 95 3.45 21.24 7.42
CA GLU A 95 4.47 21.81 6.55
C GLU A 95 5.90 21.52 7.02
N THR A 96 6.12 21.38 8.32
CA THR A 96 7.46 21.09 8.86
C THR A 96 7.90 19.64 8.62
N ARG A 97 6.96 18.74 8.33
CA ARG A 97 7.21 17.32 8.09
C ARG A 97 6.93 16.89 6.66
N THR A 98 6.22 17.67 5.88
CA THR A 98 5.94 17.39 4.46
C THR A 98 7.05 18.02 3.61
N ILE A 99 7.86 17.15 2.98
CA ILE A 99 9.05 17.57 2.23
C ILE A 99 8.85 17.46 0.70
N PHE A 100 7.77 16.80 0.26
CA PHE A 100 7.49 16.59 -1.15
C PHE A 100 6.28 17.42 -1.59
N ASP A 101 6.36 18.03 -2.77
CA ASP A 101 5.31 18.80 -3.43
C ASP A 101 4.73 18.09 -4.67
N LYS A 102 5.31 16.94 -5.04
CA LYS A 102 4.94 16.15 -6.22
C LYS A 102 5.17 14.66 -5.98
N PRO A 103 4.54 13.79 -6.79
CA PRO A 103 4.78 12.37 -6.73
C PRO A 103 6.27 12.04 -6.93
N GLN A 104 6.79 11.17 -6.11
CA GLN A 104 8.16 10.65 -6.20
C GLN A 104 8.23 9.38 -7.04
N ARG A 105 7.13 8.64 -7.12
CA ARG A 105 7.00 7.40 -7.88
C ARG A 105 5.67 7.33 -8.61
N VAL A 106 5.69 6.65 -9.77
CA VAL A 106 4.51 6.16 -10.47
C VAL A 106 4.48 4.65 -10.32
N LEU A 107 3.36 4.14 -9.86
CA LEU A 107 3.20 2.75 -9.44
C LEU A 107 2.41 1.95 -10.46
N CYS A 108 2.80 0.69 -10.66
CA CYS A 108 1.95 -0.32 -11.25
C CYS A 108 2.14 -1.65 -10.53
N CYS A 109 1.05 -2.18 -10.00
CA CYS A 109 1.01 -3.48 -9.34
C CYS A 109 0.24 -4.48 -10.21
N LEU A 110 0.77 -5.71 -10.32
CA LEU A 110 0.12 -6.82 -11.00
C LEU A 110 0.26 -8.10 -10.16
N TYR A 111 -0.84 -8.82 -9.94
CA TYR A 111 -0.81 -10.13 -9.30
C TYR A 111 -0.81 -11.21 -10.37
N VAL A 112 0.23 -12.04 -10.39
CA VAL A 112 0.45 -13.04 -11.42
C VAL A 112 0.62 -14.43 -10.85
N LYS A 113 0.32 -15.43 -11.66
CA LYS A 113 0.54 -16.86 -11.37
C LYS A 113 1.48 -17.47 -12.40
N ASP A 114 1.90 -18.69 -12.14
CA ASP A 114 2.73 -19.51 -13.03
C ASP A 114 4.13 -18.93 -13.31
N MET A 115 4.67 -18.15 -12.35
CA MET A 115 6.07 -17.72 -12.40
C MET A 115 7.01 -18.88 -12.14
N LEU A 116 8.11 -18.96 -12.88
CA LEU A 116 9.13 -19.99 -12.67
C LEU A 116 9.81 -19.80 -11.31
N SER A 117 9.86 -20.86 -10.52
CA SER A 117 10.57 -20.89 -9.26
C SER A 117 11.99 -21.39 -9.44
N VAL A 118 12.96 -20.63 -8.97
CA VAL A 118 14.39 -21.01 -8.93
C VAL A 118 14.95 -20.65 -7.56
N ALA A 119 16.10 -21.20 -7.19
CA ALA A 119 16.66 -21.05 -5.85
C ALA A 119 16.77 -19.59 -5.36
N TYR A 120 17.10 -18.64 -6.26
CA TYR A 120 17.20 -17.22 -5.91
C TYR A 120 15.86 -16.46 -5.99
N SER A 121 14.78 -17.10 -6.42
CA SER A 121 13.45 -16.45 -6.56
C SER A 121 12.59 -16.55 -5.31
N GLN A 122 13.10 -17.12 -4.24
CA GLN A 122 12.37 -17.21 -2.98
C GLN A 122 12.33 -15.85 -2.26
N GLY A 123 11.18 -15.54 -1.66
CA GLY A 123 10.99 -14.31 -0.91
C GLY A 123 10.85 -13.04 -1.75
N VAL A 124 11.03 -11.89 -1.11
CA VAL A 124 11.00 -10.59 -1.81
C VAL A 124 12.26 -10.42 -2.65
N ARG A 125 12.07 -9.98 -3.88
CA ARG A 125 13.17 -9.54 -4.75
C ARG A 125 12.98 -8.07 -5.10
N ALA A 126 13.94 -7.26 -4.66
CA ALA A 126 14.01 -5.84 -4.94
C ALA A 126 15.07 -5.57 -6.01
N ASN A 127 14.70 -4.96 -7.10
CA ASN A 127 15.58 -4.62 -8.20
C ASN A 127 15.62 -3.10 -8.34
N VAL A 128 16.79 -2.51 -8.17
CA VAL A 128 17.02 -1.06 -8.32
C VAL A 128 17.69 -0.81 -9.67
N ILE A 129 17.06 0.02 -10.49
CA ILE A 129 17.51 0.38 -11.83
C ILE A 129 17.81 1.87 -11.86
N PRO A 130 19.09 2.28 -11.76
CA PRO A 130 19.49 3.67 -11.68
C PRO A 130 18.89 4.54 -12.81
N GLY A 131 18.24 5.64 -12.42
CA GLY A 131 17.60 6.57 -13.34
C GLY A 131 16.29 6.09 -13.99
N ILE A 132 15.75 4.96 -13.54
CA ILE A 132 14.45 4.42 -14.01
C ILE A 132 13.49 4.24 -12.85
N GLY A 133 13.93 3.60 -11.77
CA GLY A 133 13.11 3.27 -10.63
C GLY A 133 13.42 1.90 -10.05
N GLU A 134 12.43 1.34 -9.37
CA GLU A 134 12.54 0.07 -8.66
C GLU A 134 11.49 -0.93 -9.20
N TYR A 135 11.82 -2.21 -9.11
CA TYR A 135 10.92 -3.31 -9.37
C TYR A 135 10.97 -4.30 -8.22
N PHE A 136 9.83 -4.51 -7.59
CA PHE A 136 9.68 -5.49 -6.52
C PHE A 136 8.83 -6.65 -6.96
N ILE A 137 9.13 -7.82 -6.41
CA ILE A 137 8.27 -8.99 -6.52
C ILE A 137 8.19 -9.69 -5.18
N THR A 138 6.99 -10.08 -4.78
CA THR A 138 6.71 -10.64 -3.46
C THR A 138 5.75 -11.81 -3.59
N PRO A 139 6.11 -13.01 -3.10
CA PRO A 139 5.14 -14.10 -2.98
C PRO A 139 4.01 -13.70 -2.05
N GLY A 140 2.78 -13.98 -2.43
CA GLY A 140 1.61 -13.59 -1.65
C GLY A 140 0.39 -14.47 -1.87
N LEU A 141 -0.70 -14.07 -1.26
CA LEU A 141 -2.01 -14.72 -1.34
C LEU A 141 -3.03 -13.75 -1.93
N THR A 142 -3.79 -14.19 -2.92
CA THR A 142 -4.89 -13.44 -3.55
C THR A 142 -6.18 -14.26 -3.52
N LEU A 143 -7.26 -13.74 -4.11
CA LEU A 143 -8.57 -14.39 -4.19
C LEU A 143 -8.55 -15.77 -4.85
N THR A 144 -7.59 -16.02 -5.75
CA THR A 144 -7.48 -17.28 -6.50
C THR A 144 -6.39 -18.21 -5.98
N GLY A 145 -5.77 -17.90 -4.84
CA GLY A 145 -4.71 -18.68 -4.22
C GLY A 145 -3.37 -17.96 -4.18
N THR A 146 -2.27 -18.72 -4.10
CA THR A 146 -0.92 -18.16 -4.06
C THR A 146 -0.56 -17.49 -5.40
N CYS A 147 0.18 -16.40 -5.31
CA CYS A 147 0.59 -15.61 -6.47
C CYS A 147 1.95 -14.95 -6.23
N GLU A 148 2.47 -14.31 -7.28
CA GLU A 148 3.55 -13.34 -7.20
C GLU A 148 2.98 -11.94 -7.43
N MET A 149 3.27 -11.03 -6.51
CA MET A 149 2.86 -9.62 -6.59
C MET A 149 4.01 -8.82 -7.19
N MET A 150 3.87 -8.41 -8.44
CA MET A 150 4.83 -7.56 -9.16
C MET A 150 4.49 -6.09 -8.89
N LEU A 151 5.48 -5.28 -8.50
CA LEU A 151 5.33 -3.86 -8.29
C LEU A 151 6.43 -3.08 -9.01
N PHE A 152 6.03 -2.25 -9.95
CA PHE A 152 6.87 -1.26 -10.60
C PHE A 152 6.72 0.08 -9.89
N GLU A 153 7.83 0.68 -9.52
CA GLU A 153 7.92 2.01 -8.93
C GLU A 153 8.82 2.87 -9.82
N GLY A 154 8.20 3.55 -10.78
CA GLY A 154 8.91 4.34 -11.79
C GLY A 154 9.18 5.77 -11.33
N LEU A 155 10.30 6.34 -11.77
CA LEU A 155 10.50 7.78 -11.68
C LEU A 155 9.50 8.48 -12.62
N PRO A 156 8.83 9.57 -12.16
CA PRO A 156 7.93 10.34 -13.00
C PRO A 156 8.60 10.82 -14.30
N GLY A 157 7.94 10.63 -15.44
CA GLY A 157 8.47 10.89 -16.77
C GLY A 157 9.48 9.88 -17.29
N GLY A 158 9.79 8.84 -16.49
CA GLY A 158 10.70 7.77 -16.87
C GLY A 158 10.03 6.60 -17.59
N PRO A 159 10.81 5.57 -17.98
CA PRO A 159 10.29 4.41 -18.71
C PRO A 159 9.19 3.63 -18.01
N PHE A 160 9.14 3.63 -16.67
CA PHE A 160 8.10 2.97 -15.86
C PHE A 160 6.88 3.87 -15.62
N ASP A 161 6.88 5.11 -16.12
CA ASP A 161 5.72 6.01 -16.14
C ASP A 161 4.95 5.88 -17.46
N CYS A 162 4.34 4.72 -17.69
CA CYS A 162 3.68 4.43 -18.97
C CYS A 162 2.28 3.79 -18.84
N TRP A 163 1.71 3.77 -17.63
CA TRP A 163 0.54 2.96 -17.31
C TRP A 163 -0.81 3.65 -17.54
N GLN A 164 -0.83 4.99 -17.54
CA GLN A 164 -2.05 5.79 -17.47
C GLN A 164 -3.06 5.49 -18.59
N ASN A 165 -2.57 5.23 -19.81
CA ASN A 165 -3.44 4.99 -20.97
C ASN A 165 -3.70 3.50 -21.24
N ILE A 166 -3.19 2.61 -20.39
CA ILE A 166 -3.37 1.16 -20.53
C ILE A 166 -4.49 0.69 -19.61
N THR A 167 -5.71 0.70 -20.08
CA THR A 167 -6.90 0.31 -19.30
C THR A 167 -7.15 -1.20 -19.31
N ASN A 168 -6.74 -1.90 -20.35
CA ASN A 168 -6.88 -3.35 -20.46
C ASN A 168 -5.83 -4.06 -19.58
N PRO A 169 -6.23 -4.96 -18.66
CA PRO A 169 -5.31 -5.69 -17.79
C PRO A 169 -4.28 -6.54 -18.54
N ASP A 170 -4.69 -7.21 -19.62
CA ASP A 170 -3.79 -8.08 -20.39
C ASP A 170 -2.72 -7.26 -21.11
N LEU A 171 -3.09 -6.12 -21.71
CA LEU A 171 -2.13 -5.19 -22.31
C LEU A 171 -1.19 -4.57 -21.25
N ARG A 172 -1.67 -4.39 -20.03
CA ARG A 172 -0.80 -3.95 -18.93
C ARG A 172 0.22 -5.00 -18.55
N LEU A 173 -0.17 -6.29 -18.54
CA LEU A 173 0.76 -7.40 -18.32
C LEU A 173 1.77 -7.50 -19.47
N GLU A 174 1.33 -7.40 -20.72
CA GLU A 174 2.23 -7.37 -21.89
C GLU A 174 3.26 -6.25 -21.78
N LYS A 175 2.82 -5.04 -21.39
CA LYS A 175 3.71 -3.89 -21.17
C LYS A 175 4.69 -4.15 -20.02
N ALA A 176 4.25 -4.75 -18.94
CA ALA A 176 5.13 -5.14 -17.83
C ALA A 176 6.22 -6.13 -18.29
N LEU A 177 5.86 -7.13 -19.09
CA LEU A 177 6.81 -8.09 -19.65
C LEU A 177 7.80 -7.44 -20.63
N GLU A 178 7.35 -6.48 -21.44
CA GLU A 178 8.22 -5.68 -22.31
C GLU A 178 9.28 -4.91 -21.48
N LEU A 179 8.84 -4.24 -20.41
CA LEU A 179 9.73 -3.50 -19.52
C LEU A 179 10.73 -4.42 -18.80
N LEU A 180 10.28 -5.59 -18.33
CA LEU A 180 11.18 -6.57 -17.72
C LEU A 180 12.24 -7.05 -18.72
N LYS A 181 11.86 -7.41 -19.94
CA LYS A 181 12.81 -7.82 -20.98
C LYS A 181 13.85 -6.75 -21.28
N LYS A 182 13.41 -5.48 -21.29
CA LYS A 182 14.27 -4.34 -21.63
C LYS A 182 15.21 -3.93 -20.48
N PHE A 183 14.74 -3.95 -19.24
CA PHE A 183 15.46 -3.35 -18.11
C PHE A 183 15.89 -4.35 -17.03
N ILE A 184 15.22 -5.49 -16.91
CA ILE A 184 15.41 -6.48 -15.85
C ILE A 184 15.38 -7.90 -16.44
N PRO A 185 16.27 -8.23 -17.41
CA PRO A 185 16.21 -9.48 -18.16
C PRO A 185 16.34 -10.73 -17.29
N TRP A 186 16.97 -10.64 -16.12
CA TRP A 186 17.04 -11.74 -15.16
C TRP A 186 15.71 -12.09 -14.51
N GLU A 187 14.83 -11.11 -14.29
CA GLU A 187 13.44 -11.35 -13.83
C GLU A 187 12.54 -11.76 -15.00
N ALA A 188 12.73 -11.19 -16.18
CA ALA A 188 11.95 -11.57 -17.38
C ALA A 188 12.05 -13.07 -17.69
N LYS A 189 13.19 -13.70 -17.42
CA LYS A 189 13.39 -15.15 -17.61
C LYS A 189 12.46 -16.00 -16.74
N LEU A 190 12.01 -15.48 -15.60
CA LEU A 190 11.07 -16.15 -14.70
C LEU A 190 9.62 -16.00 -15.14
N CYS A 191 9.33 -15.05 -16.03
CA CYS A 191 8.00 -14.65 -16.45
C CYS A 191 7.53 -15.27 -17.77
N GLN A 192 8.05 -16.45 -18.18
CA GLN A 192 7.80 -17.01 -19.51
C GLN A 192 6.35 -17.42 -19.78
N LYS A 193 5.61 -17.81 -18.74
CA LYS A 193 4.25 -18.35 -18.85
C LYS A 193 3.27 -17.72 -17.87
N ILE A 194 3.62 -16.56 -17.31
CA ILE A 194 2.77 -15.92 -16.31
C ILE A 194 1.45 -15.44 -16.91
N GLY A 195 0.40 -15.47 -16.08
CA GLY A 195 -0.89 -14.86 -16.36
C GLY A 195 -1.38 -14.09 -15.15
N LEU A 196 -2.31 -13.14 -15.33
CA LEU A 196 -2.96 -12.47 -14.23
C LEU A 196 -3.77 -13.46 -13.39
N THR A 197 -3.85 -13.26 -12.10
CA THR A 197 -4.67 -14.09 -11.20
C THR A 197 -6.16 -13.89 -11.46
N ASP A 198 -6.57 -12.68 -11.80
CA ASP A 198 -7.93 -12.29 -12.18
C ASP A 198 -7.92 -10.97 -12.98
N ARG A 199 -9.07 -10.56 -13.51
CA ARG A 199 -9.18 -9.33 -14.32
C ARG A 199 -9.00 -8.03 -13.53
N GLN A 200 -9.14 -8.07 -12.22
CA GLN A 200 -8.94 -6.93 -11.31
C GLN A 200 -7.56 -6.96 -10.62
N ALA A 201 -6.70 -7.87 -11.04
CA ALA A 201 -5.37 -8.08 -10.47
C ALA A 201 -4.33 -7.03 -10.89
N THR A 202 -4.76 -5.88 -11.38
CA THR A 202 -3.85 -4.78 -11.74
C THR A 202 -4.30 -3.46 -11.17
N LEU A 203 -3.36 -2.69 -10.63
CA LEU A 203 -3.57 -1.35 -10.11
C LEU A 203 -2.43 -0.45 -10.57
N HIS A 204 -2.72 0.81 -10.90
CA HIS A 204 -1.71 1.81 -11.18
C HIS A 204 -2.11 3.17 -10.62
N GLY A 205 -1.14 4.03 -10.40
CA GLY A 205 -1.38 5.39 -9.93
C GLY A 205 -0.12 6.05 -9.39
N SER A 206 -0.28 7.27 -8.97
CA SER A 206 0.73 8.04 -8.27
C SER A 206 0.08 8.92 -7.23
N PHE A 207 0.84 9.32 -6.23
CA PHE A 207 0.39 10.27 -5.22
C PHE A 207 1.60 11.05 -4.67
N THR A 208 1.33 12.25 -4.19
CA THR A 208 2.33 13.05 -3.50
C THR A 208 2.39 12.62 -2.04
N PRO A 209 3.56 12.21 -1.52
CA PRO A 209 3.71 11.91 -0.10
C PRO A 209 3.39 13.15 0.74
N VAL A 210 2.61 12.97 1.80
CA VAL A 210 2.17 14.07 2.65
C VAL A 210 1.99 13.62 4.10
N ILE A 211 2.37 14.47 5.03
CA ILE A 211 2.08 14.31 6.46
C ILE A 211 1.10 15.41 6.86
N ARG A 212 0.01 15.04 7.52
CA ARG A 212 -1.04 15.95 7.96
C ARG A 212 -1.14 15.97 9.48
N LYS A 213 -1.74 17.03 10.01
CA LYS A 213 -2.14 17.08 11.41
C LYS A 213 -3.30 16.13 11.63
N PRO A 214 -3.28 15.27 12.66
CA PRO A 214 -4.27 14.18 12.78
C PRO A 214 -5.65 14.64 13.26
N VAL A 215 -5.82 15.88 13.73
CA VAL A 215 -7.06 16.37 14.29
C VAL A 215 -7.64 17.48 13.42
N PHE A 216 -8.94 17.38 13.14
CA PHE A 216 -9.70 18.43 12.45
C PHE A 216 -11.00 18.74 13.20
N ARG A 217 -11.26 20.04 13.44
CA ARG A 217 -12.48 20.51 14.08
C ARG A 217 -13.56 20.81 13.05
N LEU A 218 -14.69 20.12 13.15
CA LEU A 218 -15.82 20.30 12.27
C LEU A 218 -16.64 21.58 12.63
N PRO A 219 -17.42 22.13 11.68
CA PRO A 219 -18.28 23.29 11.93
C PRO A 219 -19.28 23.08 13.08
N CYS A 220 -19.67 21.86 13.38
CA CYS A 220 -20.56 21.51 14.48
C CYS A 220 -19.90 21.56 15.87
N GLY A 221 -18.61 21.91 15.95
CA GLY A 221 -17.81 21.96 17.18
C GLY A 221 -17.22 20.65 17.66
N LYS A 222 -17.54 19.51 17.02
CA LYS A 222 -16.90 18.21 17.26
C LYS A 222 -15.59 18.12 16.50
N SER A 223 -14.62 17.41 17.05
CA SER A 223 -13.35 17.09 16.38
C SER A 223 -13.37 15.65 15.87
N ILE A 224 -12.67 15.42 14.77
CA ILE A 224 -12.45 14.10 14.15
C ILE A 224 -10.96 13.80 14.14
N LEU A 225 -10.63 12.52 14.23
CA LEU A 225 -9.25 12.04 14.30
C LEU A 225 -8.90 11.27 13.02
N GLY A 226 -7.83 11.64 12.35
CA GLY A 226 -7.32 10.96 11.15
C GLY A 226 -6.43 9.77 11.52
N LEU A 227 -6.46 8.72 10.69
CA LEU A 227 -5.63 7.53 10.84
C LEU A 227 -5.16 6.99 9.48
N GLY A 228 -3.97 6.39 9.45
CA GLY A 228 -3.40 5.82 8.23
C GLY A 228 -3.13 6.88 7.16
N ASP A 229 -3.45 6.61 5.91
CA ASP A 229 -3.19 7.47 4.76
C ASP A 229 -3.91 8.83 4.81
N SER A 230 -4.93 8.98 5.69
CA SER A 230 -5.53 10.29 5.95
C SER A 230 -4.54 11.27 6.59
N VAL A 231 -3.56 10.75 7.31
CA VAL A 231 -2.57 11.55 8.06
C VAL A 231 -1.16 11.36 7.52
N ILE A 232 -0.76 10.13 7.25
CA ILE A 232 0.60 9.80 6.81
C ILE A 232 0.52 9.01 5.49
N LEU A 233 0.68 9.71 4.39
CA LEU A 233 0.81 9.12 3.06
C LEU A 233 2.28 9.10 2.68
N ASN A 234 2.93 7.94 2.85
CA ASN A 234 4.37 7.80 2.66
C ASN A 234 4.76 7.67 1.19
N ASP A 235 6.03 7.96 0.88
CA ASP A 235 6.65 7.50 -0.36
C ASP A 235 6.58 5.97 -0.43
N PRO A 236 6.10 5.39 -1.54
CA PRO A 236 5.89 3.95 -1.66
C PRO A 236 7.17 3.11 -1.63
N ILE A 237 8.33 3.69 -1.92
CA ILE A 237 9.63 2.99 -2.00
C ILE A 237 9.96 2.11 -0.78
N GLY A 238 9.46 2.50 0.39
CA GLY A 238 9.66 1.74 1.63
C GLY A 238 8.68 0.59 1.83
N GLY A 239 7.57 0.52 1.06
CA GLY A 239 6.51 -0.47 1.23
C GLY A 239 5.82 -0.44 2.60
N GLN A 240 5.90 0.67 3.35
CA GLN A 240 5.52 0.71 4.77
C GLN A 240 4.12 1.28 5.04
N GLY A 241 3.37 1.74 4.04
CA GLY A 241 2.08 2.40 4.24
C GLY A 241 1.11 1.57 5.09
N ALA A 242 0.87 0.31 4.73
CA ALA A 242 -0.01 -0.59 5.48
C ALA A 242 0.51 -0.91 6.89
N ASN A 243 1.83 -1.10 7.05
CA ASN A 243 2.44 -1.38 8.35
C ASN A 243 2.29 -0.19 9.30
N ILE A 244 2.55 1.03 8.83
CA ILE A 244 2.40 2.25 9.62
C ILE A 244 0.93 2.47 10.00
N ALA A 245 -0.01 2.24 9.08
CA ALA A 245 -1.44 2.32 9.37
C ALA A 245 -1.86 1.34 10.48
N CYS A 246 -1.38 0.09 10.43
CA CYS A 246 -1.65 -0.91 11.47
C CYS A 246 -1.01 -0.55 12.81
N GLN A 247 0.23 -0.05 12.82
CA GLN A 247 0.89 0.41 14.04
C GLN A 247 0.17 1.60 14.67
N ALA A 248 -0.26 2.57 13.86
CA ALA A 248 -1.04 3.71 14.32
C ALA A 248 -2.40 3.27 14.88
N ALA A 249 -3.08 2.31 14.23
CA ALA A 249 -4.33 1.75 14.73
C ALA A 249 -4.15 1.05 16.09
N SER A 250 -3.07 0.27 16.26
CA SER A 250 -2.73 -0.35 17.56
C SER A 250 -2.46 0.71 18.63
N PHE A 251 -1.72 1.76 18.31
CA PHE A 251 -1.45 2.86 19.21
C PHE A 251 -2.74 3.57 19.66
N TYR A 252 -3.64 3.87 18.69
CA TYR A 252 -4.93 4.49 19.03
C TYR A 252 -5.78 3.57 19.89
N LEU A 253 -5.81 2.26 19.60
CA LEU A 253 -6.54 1.29 20.42
C LEU A 253 -6.06 1.30 21.88
N GLU A 254 -4.76 1.31 22.12
CA GLU A 254 -4.20 1.37 23.48
C GLU A 254 -4.57 2.69 24.18
N LYS A 255 -4.50 3.81 23.47
CA LYS A 255 -4.91 5.12 24.00
C LYS A 255 -6.40 5.18 24.34
N ILE A 256 -7.26 4.64 23.47
CA ILE A 256 -8.72 4.55 23.68
C ILE A 256 -9.03 3.69 24.90
N LYS A 257 -8.40 2.51 25.04
CA LYS A 257 -8.58 1.64 26.21
C LYS A 257 -8.14 2.32 27.52
N ALA A 258 -7.02 3.03 27.48
CA ALA A 258 -6.49 3.73 28.66
C ALA A 258 -7.34 4.94 29.08
N HIS A 259 -8.23 5.44 28.19
CA HIS A 259 -9.04 6.65 28.45
C HIS A 259 -10.22 6.42 29.43
N GLN A 260 -10.53 5.19 29.78
CA GLN A 260 -11.45 4.80 30.88
C GLN A 260 -12.83 5.51 30.84
N ASN A 261 -13.48 5.53 29.68
CA ASN A 261 -14.81 6.13 29.50
C ASN A 261 -14.92 7.66 29.74
N LEU A 262 -13.81 8.38 29.73
CA LEU A 262 -13.82 9.84 29.72
C LEU A 262 -14.24 10.37 28.32
N LEU A 263 -14.61 11.64 28.25
CA LEU A 263 -14.95 12.28 26.98
C LEU A 263 -13.72 12.42 26.08
N PHE A 264 -13.83 12.01 24.81
CA PHE A 264 -12.79 12.21 23.80
C PHE A 264 -12.75 13.69 23.38
N THR A 265 -11.96 14.47 24.13
CA THR A 265 -11.77 15.89 23.85
C THR A 265 -10.74 16.12 22.73
N GLU A 266 -10.77 17.32 22.13
CA GLU A 266 -9.75 17.72 21.16
C GLU A 266 -8.34 17.72 21.79
N THR A 267 -8.21 18.09 23.07
CA THR A 267 -6.95 18.02 23.82
C THR A 267 -6.41 16.60 23.86
N TRP A 268 -7.25 15.63 24.22
CA TRP A 268 -6.87 14.22 24.22
C TRP A 268 -6.44 13.71 22.83
N MET A 269 -7.11 14.16 21.76
CA MET A 269 -6.76 13.77 20.39
C MET A 269 -5.38 14.32 19.96
N HIS A 270 -4.87 15.35 20.62
CA HIS A 270 -3.54 15.93 20.34
C HIS A 270 -2.41 15.28 21.15
N GLU A 271 -2.70 14.53 22.22
CA GLU A 271 -1.77 13.76 23.05
C GLU A 271 -1.35 12.42 22.40
#